data_196dce8e26fc792a14b889c83ca3ff03
#
_entry.id   196dce8e26fc792a14b889c83ca3ff03
#
_cell.length_a   1.000
_cell.length_b   1.000
_cell.length_c   1.000
_cell.angle_alpha   90.00
_cell.angle_beta   90.00
_cell.angle_gamma   90.00
#
_symmetry.space_group_name_H-M   'P 1'
#
loop_
_entity.id
_entity.type
_entity.pdbx_description
1 polymer ?
#
loop_
_entity_poly.entity_id
_entity_poly.type
_entity_poly.pdbx_seq_one_letter_code
_entity_poly.pdbx_strand_id
1 'polypeptide(L)'
;MMRKDDCFYLGKIAKKFSFKGEVLIYLDTDSPEEYQDMESIFVEINKNLVPYFIENSSIHKNDFLRVQLEDVKNEEEADYLLGSEVYLPLTMLPKLEGNKFYYHEVIGFEIEDKTLGVFGKIVSVNDTAAQPLFEVLNGNVEMLIPMIDQFLVKIDRESKIVLMDLPDGLIQLYL
;
A
#
# COMPACT_ATOMS: atom_id res chain seq x y z
N MET A 1 -6.48 -2.53 18.60
CA MET A 1 -6.86 -1.34 17.80
C MET A 1 -5.99 -1.32 16.55
N MET A 2 -6.59 -1.19 15.38
CA MET A 2 -5.85 -1.13 14.10
C MET A 2 -4.99 0.14 14.06
N ARG A 3 -3.71 -0.02 13.73
CA ARG A 3 -2.81 1.14 13.62
C ARG A 3 -2.73 1.61 12.17
N LYS A 4 -2.49 2.90 11.98
CA LYS A 4 -2.37 3.51 10.66
C LYS A 4 -1.23 2.87 9.84
N ASP A 5 -0.14 2.45 10.51
CA ASP A 5 1.00 1.77 9.90
C ASP A 5 0.66 0.37 9.34
N ASP A 6 -0.42 -0.25 9.83
CA ASP A 6 -0.90 -1.56 9.36
C ASP A 6 -1.94 -1.42 8.24
N CYS A 7 -2.20 -0.20 7.79
CA CYS A 7 -3.20 0.15 6.79
C CYS A 7 -2.59 0.95 5.63
N PHE A 8 -3.30 0.95 4.50
CA PHE A 8 -3.02 1.85 3.40
C PHE A 8 -4.19 2.82 3.19
N TYR A 9 -3.87 4.02 2.72
CA TYR A 9 -4.86 5.01 2.33
C TYR A 9 -5.60 4.55 1.08
N LEU A 10 -6.92 4.52 1.15
CA LEU A 10 -7.77 4.14 0.01
C LEU A 10 -8.39 5.36 -0.66
N GLY A 11 -8.78 6.35 0.12
CA GLY A 11 -9.48 7.51 -0.41
C GLY A 11 -10.09 8.38 0.69
N LYS A 12 -11.15 9.09 0.32
CA LYS A 12 -11.77 10.10 1.18
C LYS A 12 -13.28 10.10 1.01
N ILE A 13 -14.01 10.25 2.10
CA ILE A 13 -15.45 10.48 2.06
C ILE A 13 -15.69 11.92 1.54
N ALA A 14 -16.09 12.02 0.27
CA ALA A 14 -16.13 13.28 -0.45
C ALA A 14 -17.48 14.00 -0.34
N LYS A 15 -18.59 13.25 -0.39
CA LYS A 15 -19.94 13.80 -0.48
C LYS A 15 -20.96 12.87 0.16
N LYS A 16 -22.08 13.46 0.62
CA LYS A 16 -23.32 12.71 0.85
C LYS A 16 -23.95 12.35 -0.50
N PHE A 17 -24.60 11.22 -0.58
CA PHE A 17 -25.32 10.79 -1.77
C PHE A 17 -26.83 10.82 -1.60
N SER A 18 -27.34 10.46 -0.42
CA SER A 18 -28.77 10.44 -0.16
C SER A 18 -29.10 10.80 1.30
N PHE A 19 -30.37 11.12 1.54
CA PHE A 19 -30.88 11.38 2.89
C PHE A 19 -30.91 10.11 3.77
N LYS A 20 -30.64 8.94 3.21
CA LYS A 20 -30.53 7.67 3.94
C LYS A 20 -29.15 7.44 4.56
N GLY A 21 -28.25 8.41 4.46
CA GLY A 21 -26.90 8.30 5.00
C GLY A 21 -25.88 7.68 4.04
N GLU A 22 -26.23 7.42 2.78
CA GLU A 22 -25.25 6.97 1.78
C GLU A 22 -24.23 8.07 1.49
N VAL A 23 -23.00 7.66 1.32
CA VAL A 23 -21.87 8.55 1.02
C VAL A 23 -21.16 8.14 -0.26
N LEU A 24 -20.46 9.09 -0.88
CA LEU A 24 -19.53 8.85 -1.97
C LEU A 24 -18.10 8.92 -1.44
N ILE A 25 -17.38 7.83 -1.58
CA ILE A 25 -15.95 7.76 -1.29
C ILE A 25 -15.21 7.97 -2.60
N TYR A 26 -14.37 9.01 -2.65
CA TYR A 26 -13.37 9.15 -3.71
C TYR A 26 -12.27 8.12 -3.47
N LEU A 27 -11.99 7.29 -4.47
CA LEU A 27 -10.97 6.25 -4.42
C LEU A 27 -9.69 6.75 -5.11
N ASP A 28 -8.59 6.76 -4.37
CA ASP A 28 -7.26 7.08 -4.88
C ASP A 28 -6.56 5.81 -5.37
N THR A 29 -7.07 5.26 -6.46
CA THR A 29 -6.56 4.03 -7.07
C THR A 29 -6.83 4.01 -8.57
N ASP A 30 -5.99 3.28 -9.31
CA ASP A 30 -6.17 3.05 -10.74
C ASP A 30 -7.16 1.92 -11.05
N SER A 31 -7.58 1.15 -10.04
CA SER A 31 -8.48 -0.01 -10.16
C SER A 31 -9.62 0.04 -9.15
N PRO A 32 -10.56 0.99 -9.27
CA PRO A 32 -11.67 1.17 -8.31
C PRO A 32 -12.56 -0.07 -8.17
N GLU A 33 -12.69 -0.85 -9.24
CA GLU A 33 -13.51 -2.08 -9.30
C GLU A 33 -13.04 -3.16 -8.30
N GLU A 34 -11.77 -3.17 -7.92
CA GLU A 34 -11.23 -4.13 -6.94
C GLU A 34 -11.78 -3.90 -5.52
N TYR A 35 -12.32 -2.71 -5.26
CA TYR A 35 -12.84 -2.30 -3.95
C TYR A 35 -14.37 -2.28 -3.87
N GLN A 36 -15.06 -2.77 -4.90
CA GLN A 36 -16.52 -2.73 -4.95
C GLN A 36 -17.17 -3.64 -3.92
N ASP A 37 -16.58 -4.78 -3.61
CA ASP A 37 -17.15 -5.82 -2.74
C ASP A 37 -16.53 -5.85 -1.34
N MET A 38 -16.08 -4.71 -0.83
CA MET A 38 -15.55 -4.61 0.51
C MET A 38 -16.63 -4.81 1.58
N GLU A 39 -16.31 -5.52 2.65
CA GLU A 39 -17.19 -5.73 3.79
C GLU A 39 -17.09 -4.62 4.84
N SER A 40 -15.94 -3.98 4.94
CA SER A 40 -15.68 -2.92 5.91
C SER A 40 -14.58 -1.98 5.47
N ILE A 41 -14.58 -0.79 6.06
CA ILE A 41 -13.53 0.24 5.90
C ILE A 41 -13.14 0.78 7.27
N PHE A 42 -11.96 1.37 7.36
CA PHE A 42 -11.55 2.19 8.48
C PHE A 42 -11.64 3.66 8.11
N VAL A 43 -12.34 4.43 8.91
CA VAL A 43 -12.47 5.88 8.74
C VAL A 43 -11.65 6.58 9.81
N GLU A 44 -10.81 7.52 9.43
CA GLU A 44 -10.01 8.30 10.36
C GLU A 44 -10.87 9.40 11.00
N ILE A 45 -11.13 9.26 12.30
CA ILE A 45 -11.86 10.21 13.11
C ILE A 45 -10.98 10.60 14.31
N ASN A 46 -10.68 11.87 14.44
CA ASN A 46 -9.82 12.39 15.54
C ASN A 46 -8.48 11.63 15.65
N LYS A 47 -7.83 11.37 14.52
CA LYS A 47 -6.56 10.61 14.40
C LYS A 47 -6.65 9.13 14.83
N ASN A 48 -7.83 8.58 14.96
CA ASN A 48 -8.06 7.17 15.24
C ASN A 48 -8.76 6.52 14.06
N LEU A 49 -8.39 5.27 13.77
CA LEU A 49 -9.07 4.46 12.77
C LEU A 49 -10.27 3.77 13.38
N VAL A 50 -11.46 4.14 12.94
CA VAL A 50 -12.73 3.58 13.39
C VAL A 50 -13.30 2.67 12.32
N PRO A 51 -13.58 1.38 12.63
CA PRO A 51 -14.16 0.47 11.65
C PRO A 51 -15.62 0.78 11.38
N TYR A 52 -16.00 0.77 10.10
CA TYR A 52 -17.38 0.83 9.63
C TYR A 52 -17.67 -0.34 8.71
N PHE A 53 -18.76 -1.05 8.98
CA PHE A 53 -19.22 -2.13 8.12
C PHE A 53 -20.05 -1.59 6.96
N ILE A 54 -19.91 -2.21 5.79
CA ILE A 54 -20.60 -1.82 4.56
C ILE A 54 -21.82 -2.72 4.37
N GLU A 55 -22.98 -2.11 4.29
CA GLU A 55 -24.23 -2.77 4.00
C GLU A 55 -24.42 -2.98 2.47
N ASN A 56 -24.09 -1.95 1.70
CA ASN A 56 -24.12 -1.97 0.25
C ASN A 56 -23.05 -1.04 -0.34
N SER A 57 -22.50 -1.42 -1.47
CA SER A 57 -21.58 -0.58 -2.23
C SER A 57 -21.73 -0.79 -3.74
N SER A 58 -21.44 0.25 -4.50
CA SER A 58 -21.43 0.21 -5.96
C SER A 58 -20.53 1.31 -6.53
N ILE A 59 -19.90 1.03 -7.65
CA ILE A 59 -19.11 2.05 -8.37
C ILE A 59 -20.04 3.14 -8.87
N HIS A 60 -19.66 4.39 -8.64
CA HIS A 60 -20.36 5.57 -9.08
C HIS A 60 -19.38 6.49 -9.81
N LYS A 61 -19.50 6.62 -11.13
CA LYS A 61 -18.60 7.42 -11.96
C LYS A 61 -17.12 7.16 -11.68
N ASN A 62 -16.52 6.30 -12.41
CA ASN A 62 -15.09 5.95 -12.44
C ASN A 62 -14.37 5.87 -11.06
N ASP A 63 -14.20 7.00 -10.38
CA ASP A 63 -13.33 7.11 -9.18
C ASP A 63 -14.12 7.18 -7.86
N PHE A 64 -15.44 7.04 -7.90
CA PHE A 64 -16.27 7.12 -6.70
C PHE A 64 -16.93 5.78 -6.40
N LEU A 65 -16.91 5.41 -5.13
CA LEU A 65 -17.68 4.31 -4.59
C LEU A 65 -18.86 4.89 -3.79
N ARG A 66 -20.08 4.53 -4.18
CA ARG A 66 -21.29 4.79 -3.39
C ARG A 66 -21.40 3.73 -2.33
N VAL A 67 -21.51 4.13 -1.08
CA VAL A 67 -21.50 3.22 0.07
C VAL A 67 -22.62 3.54 1.03
N GLN A 68 -23.34 2.50 1.49
CA GLN A 68 -24.20 2.53 2.65
C GLN A 68 -23.47 1.85 3.81
N LEU A 69 -23.17 2.59 4.86
CA LEU A 69 -22.58 2.07 6.09
C LEU A 69 -23.70 1.62 7.07
N GLU A 70 -23.47 0.50 7.78
CA GLU A 70 -24.47 -0.05 8.70
C GLU A 70 -24.92 0.91 9.80
N ASP A 71 -23.97 1.70 10.34
CA ASP A 71 -24.20 2.62 11.44
C ASP A 71 -24.53 4.06 11.01
N VAL A 72 -24.71 4.32 9.70
CA VAL A 72 -24.99 5.65 9.15
C VAL A 72 -26.33 5.62 8.44
N LYS A 73 -27.37 6.12 9.11
CA LYS A 73 -28.79 5.97 8.66
C LYS A 73 -29.44 7.26 8.18
N ASN A 74 -28.79 8.39 8.34
CA ASN A 74 -29.33 9.71 7.98
C ASN A 74 -28.23 10.68 7.56
N GLU A 75 -28.65 11.84 7.07
CA GLU A 75 -27.72 12.88 6.59
C GLU A 75 -26.83 13.47 7.70
N GLU A 76 -27.32 13.60 8.92
CA GLU A 76 -26.55 14.15 10.04
C GLU A 76 -25.35 13.24 10.38
N GLU A 77 -25.60 11.95 10.45
CA GLU A 77 -24.55 10.95 10.68
C GLU A 77 -23.54 10.92 9.52
N ALA A 78 -24.01 11.05 8.28
CA ALA A 78 -23.15 11.16 7.11
C ALA A 78 -22.33 12.45 7.10
N ASP A 79 -22.90 13.58 7.52
CA ASP A 79 -22.20 14.86 7.64
C ASP A 79 -20.97 14.78 8.56
N TYR A 80 -21.08 14.01 9.64
CA TYR A 80 -19.99 13.81 10.58
C TYR A 80 -18.76 13.14 9.94
N LEU A 81 -18.97 12.33 8.91
CA LEU A 81 -17.91 11.58 8.22
C LEU A 81 -17.32 12.34 7.03
N LEU A 82 -17.94 13.43 6.58
CA LEU A 82 -17.47 14.16 5.40
C LEU A 82 -16.04 14.67 5.58
N GLY A 83 -15.23 14.45 4.57
CA GLY A 83 -13.84 14.86 4.56
C GLY A 83 -12.89 13.92 5.28
N SER A 84 -13.39 12.86 5.94
CA SER A 84 -12.56 11.88 6.61
C SER A 84 -11.84 10.98 5.62
N GLU A 85 -10.60 10.65 5.93
CA GLU A 85 -9.79 9.71 5.15
C GLU A 85 -10.23 8.26 5.42
N VAL A 86 -10.16 7.43 4.39
CA VAL A 86 -10.54 6.02 4.41
C VAL A 86 -9.33 5.15 4.21
N TYR A 87 -9.21 4.13 5.05
CA TYR A 87 -8.09 3.19 5.06
C TYR A 87 -8.56 1.74 4.99
N LEU A 88 -7.72 0.88 4.46
CA LEU A 88 -7.87 -0.57 4.49
C LEU A 88 -6.62 -1.23 5.06
N PRO A 89 -6.74 -2.43 5.66
CA PRO A 89 -5.58 -3.20 6.08
C PRO A 89 -4.65 -3.51 4.89
N LEU A 90 -3.34 -3.51 5.13
CA LEU A 90 -2.35 -3.86 4.11
C LEU A 90 -2.58 -5.25 3.49
N THR A 91 -3.21 -6.16 4.24
CA THR A 91 -3.59 -7.50 3.77
C THR A 91 -4.62 -7.48 2.64
N MET A 92 -5.34 -6.38 2.47
CA MET A 92 -6.34 -6.21 1.40
C MET A 92 -5.77 -5.59 0.12
N LEU A 93 -4.48 -5.25 0.10
CA LEU A 93 -3.84 -4.82 -1.14
C LEU A 93 -3.91 -5.95 -2.19
N PRO A 94 -4.26 -5.63 -3.45
CA PRO A 94 -4.21 -6.60 -4.54
C PRO A 94 -2.83 -7.24 -4.63
N LYS A 95 -2.79 -8.55 -4.88
CA LYS A 95 -1.51 -9.25 -5.08
C LYS A 95 -0.89 -8.79 -6.39
N LEU A 96 0.35 -8.32 -6.32
CA LEU A 96 1.16 -8.03 -7.49
C LEU A 96 1.91 -9.28 -7.91
N GLU A 97 2.08 -9.46 -9.22
CA GLU A 97 2.76 -10.62 -9.81
C GLU A 97 4.07 -10.21 -10.49
N GLY A 98 4.91 -11.21 -10.71
CA GLY A 98 6.21 -11.01 -11.37
C GLY A 98 7.13 -10.08 -10.56
N ASN A 99 7.73 -9.11 -11.25
CA ASN A 99 8.66 -8.16 -10.65
C ASN A 99 7.97 -6.89 -10.08
N LYS A 100 6.65 -6.82 -10.13
CA LYS A 100 5.89 -5.75 -9.47
C LYS A 100 5.74 -6.08 -7.98
N PHE A 101 5.96 -5.11 -7.13
CA PHE A 101 5.88 -5.29 -5.67
C PHE A 101 5.53 -3.98 -4.96
N TYR A 102 4.99 -4.12 -3.77
CA TYR A 102 4.85 -3.00 -2.84
C TYR A 102 6.12 -2.87 -2.01
N TYR A 103 6.52 -1.64 -1.67
CA TYR A 103 7.76 -1.41 -0.92
C TYR A 103 7.78 -2.15 0.42
N HIS A 104 6.65 -2.16 1.14
CA HIS A 104 6.57 -2.89 2.42
C HIS A 104 6.70 -4.41 2.27
N GLU A 105 6.38 -4.96 1.10
CA GLU A 105 6.42 -6.40 0.83
C GLU A 105 7.84 -6.97 0.88
N VAL A 106 8.81 -6.22 0.37
CA VAL A 106 10.19 -6.68 0.25
C VAL A 106 11.07 -6.35 1.46
N ILE A 107 10.55 -5.62 2.43
CA ILE A 107 11.28 -5.36 3.68
C ILE A 107 11.49 -6.66 4.42
N GLY A 108 12.73 -6.94 4.78
CA GLY A 108 13.14 -8.20 5.38
C GLY A 108 13.53 -9.30 4.39
N PHE A 109 13.37 -9.08 3.08
CA PHE A 109 13.89 -10.00 2.06
C PHE A 109 15.39 -9.90 1.99
N GLU A 110 16.03 -11.03 1.67
CA GLU A 110 17.42 -11.05 1.28
C GLU A 110 17.58 -10.48 -0.13
N ILE A 111 18.68 -9.82 -0.38
CA ILE A 111 19.02 -9.31 -1.70
C ILE A 111 20.24 -10.07 -2.24
N GLU A 112 20.09 -10.56 -3.45
CA GLU A 112 21.09 -11.42 -4.10
C GLU A 112 21.50 -10.81 -5.43
N ASP A 113 22.80 -10.79 -5.71
CA ASP A 113 23.34 -10.47 -7.02
C ASP A 113 23.64 -11.76 -7.77
N LYS A 114 23.38 -11.80 -9.08
CA LYS A 114 23.60 -12.97 -9.93
C LYS A 114 25.02 -13.53 -9.84
N THR A 115 26.00 -12.67 -9.63
CA THR A 115 27.43 -13.02 -9.66
C THR A 115 27.99 -13.23 -8.26
N LEU A 116 27.60 -12.38 -7.33
CA LEU A 116 28.17 -12.35 -5.97
C LEU A 116 27.35 -13.16 -4.94
N GLY A 117 26.13 -13.55 -5.28
CA GLY A 117 25.21 -14.19 -4.34
C GLY A 117 24.55 -13.22 -3.38
N VAL A 118 24.04 -13.73 -2.26
CA VAL A 118 23.38 -12.90 -1.22
C VAL A 118 24.40 -11.96 -0.59
N PHE A 119 24.07 -10.67 -0.60
CA PHE A 119 24.97 -9.64 -0.07
C PHE A 119 24.33 -8.75 1.02
N GLY A 120 23.11 -9.03 1.44
CA GLY A 120 22.49 -8.32 2.55
C GLY A 120 20.99 -8.58 2.66
N LYS A 121 20.35 -7.78 3.51
CA LYS A 121 18.91 -7.81 3.77
C LYS A 121 18.32 -6.41 3.58
N ILE A 122 17.18 -6.33 2.90
CA ILE A 122 16.45 -5.07 2.71
C ILE A 122 15.82 -4.66 4.04
N VAL A 123 16.18 -3.51 4.56
CA VAL A 123 15.66 -2.96 5.82
C VAL A 123 14.66 -1.84 5.59
N SER A 124 14.75 -1.14 4.46
CA SER A 124 13.87 -0.05 4.09
C SER A 124 13.90 0.19 2.57
N VAL A 125 12.94 0.96 2.08
CA VAL A 125 12.94 1.52 0.73
C VAL A 125 12.87 3.03 0.84
N ASN A 126 13.83 3.71 0.25
CA ASN A 126 13.88 5.17 0.19
C ASN A 126 13.36 5.63 -1.18
N ASP A 127 12.19 6.24 -1.19
CA ASP A 127 11.51 6.77 -2.38
C ASP A 127 11.44 8.30 -2.41
N THR A 128 12.19 8.96 -1.54
CA THR A 128 12.21 10.44 -1.46
C THR A 128 12.97 11.09 -2.61
N ALA A 129 13.86 10.35 -3.26
CA ALA A 129 14.60 10.79 -4.44
C ALA A 129 13.86 10.43 -5.74
N ALA A 130 14.27 11.02 -6.86
CA ALA A 130 13.74 10.71 -8.19
C ALA A 130 13.93 9.23 -8.59
N GLN A 131 14.99 8.59 -8.08
CA GLN A 131 15.27 7.18 -8.23
C GLN A 131 15.15 6.50 -6.86
N PRO A 132 14.16 5.61 -6.66
CA PRO A 132 14.05 4.85 -5.42
C PRO A 132 15.27 3.93 -5.18
N LEU A 133 15.58 3.72 -3.90
CA LEU A 133 16.71 2.93 -3.45
C LEU A 133 16.26 1.87 -2.44
N PHE A 134 16.80 0.66 -2.53
CA PHE A 134 16.78 -0.28 -1.41
C PHE A 134 17.84 0.14 -0.39
N GLU A 135 17.45 0.27 0.85
CA GLU A 135 18.36 0.37 1.98
C GLU A 135 18.66 -1.05 2.47
N VAL A 136 19.90 -1.49 2.28
CA VAL A 136 20.34 -2.87 2.51
C VAL A 136 21.36 -2.91 3.62
N LEU A 137 21.20 -3.85 4.55
CA LEU A 137 22.13 -4.05 5.65
C LEU A 137 22.86 -5.39 5.50
N ASN A 138 24.20 -5.36 5.58
CA ASN A 138 25.06 -6.52 5.69
C ASN A 138 25.95 -6.39 6.92
N GLY A 139 25.58 -7.09 8.01
CA GLY A 139 26.23 -6.86 9.30
C GLY A 139 26.05 -5.41 9.77
N ASN A 140 27.15 -4.65 9.81
CA ASN A 140 27.16 -3.23 10.17
C ASN A 140 27.32 -2.30 8.96
N VAL A 141 27.35 -2.86 7.74
CA VAL A 141 27.50 -2.09 6.51
C VAL A 141 26.13 -1.80 5.91
N GLU A 142 25.82 -0.54 5.76
CA GLU A 142 24.62 -0.03 5.11
C GLU A 142 24.93 0.29 3.64
N MET A 143 24.10 -0.22 2.73
CA MET A 143 24.23 -0.04 1.29
C MET A 143 22.96 0.55 0.71
N LEU A 144 23.10 1.44 -0.26
CA LEU A 144 22.00 2.03 -1.02
C LEU A 144 22.04 1.46 -2.45
N ILE A 145 21.07 0.62 -2.77
CA ILE A 145 21.02 -0.10 -4.05
C ILE A 145 19.90 0.47 -4.92
N PRO A 146 20.21 1.01 -6.12
CA PRO A 146 19.20 1.59 -6.99
C PRO A 146 18.14 0.57 -7.43
N MET A 147 16.86 0.94 -7.28
CA MET A 147 15.72 0.16 -7.74
C MET A 147 15.45 0.46 -9.23
N ILE A 148 16.30 0.00 -10.10
CA ILE A 148 16.16 0.18 -11.55
C ILE A 148 15.62 -1.12 -12.14
N ASP A 149 14.58 -1.04 -12.96
CA ASP A 149 13.95 -2.22 -13.58
C ASP A 149 14.94 -3.10 -14.35
N GLN A 150 15.94 -2.48 -14.97
CA GLN A 150 17.00 -3.20 -15.68
C GLN A 150 17.89 -4.06 -14.78
N PHE A 151 17.99 -3.71 -13.49
CA PHE A 151 18.77 -4.48 -12.51
C PHE A 151 17.94 -5.54 -11.81
N LEU A 152 16.61 -5.41 -11.81
CA LEU A 152 15.70 -6.33 -11.13
C LEU A 152 15.45 -7.55 -12.02
N VAL A 153 15.98 -8.71 -11.62
CA VAL A 153 15.81 -9.96 -12.36
C VAL A 153 14.54 -10.69 -11.94
N LYS A 154 14.36 -10.91 -10.63
CA LYS A 154 13.22 -11.68 -10.08
C LYS A 154 12.97 -11.32 -8.63
N ILE A 155 11.71 -11.33 -8.26
CA ILE A 155 11.28 -11.31 -6.86
C ILE A 155 10.73 -12.69 -6.52
N ASP A 156 11.45 -13.41 -5.67
CA ASP A 156 11.03 -14.71 -5.17
C ASP A 156 10.36 -14.55 -3.79
N ARG A 157 9.03 -14.60 -3.79
CA ARG A 157 8.22 -14.38 -2.58
C ARG A 157 8.23 -15.57 -1.66
N GLU A 158 8.41 -16.77 -2.18
CA GLU A 158 8.47 -18.00 -1.37
C GLU A 158 9.78 -18.05 -0.59
N SER A 159 10.89 -17.81 -1.26
CA SER A 159 12.22 -17.79 -0.64
C SER A 159 12.55 -16.47 0.04
N LYS A 160 11.73 -15.42 -0.19
CA LYS A 160 11.96 -14.04 0.26
C LYS A 160 13.31 -13.49 -0.19
N ILE A 161 13.56 -13.59 -1.49
CA ILE A 161 14.80 -13.12 -2.14
C ILE A 161 14.44 -12.16 -3.28
N VAL A 162 15.15 -11.03 -3.34
CA VAL A 162 15.18 -10.13 -4.49
C VAL A 162 16.47 -10.38 -5.25
N LEU A 163 16.34 -10.98 -6.45
CA LEU A 163 17.48 -11.25 -7.32
C LEU A 163 17.72 -10.06 -8.24
N MET A 164 18.95 -9.58 -8.25
CA MET A 164 19.40 -8.45 -9.07
C MET A 164 20.60 -8.82 -9.97
N ASP A 165 20.78 -8.04 -11.00
CA ASP A 165 21.93 -8.06 -11.90
C ASP A 165 22.57 -6.68 -11.88
N LEU A 166 23.45 -6.46 -10.91
CA LEU A 166 24.02 -5.15 -10.61
C LEU A 166 25.30 -4.92 -11.43
N PRO A 167 25.61 -3.65 -11.76
CA PRO A 167 26.87 -3.32 -12.41
C PRO A 167 28.06 -3.75 -11.56
N ASP A 168 29.10 -4.22 -12.23
CA ASP A 168 30.36 -4.58 -11.59
C ASP A 168 30.93 -3.41 -10.78
N GLY A 169 31.35 -3.69 -9.56
CA GLY A 169 31.93 -2.69 -8.68
C GLY A 169 30.94 -1.95 -7.78
N LEU A 170 29.61 -2.05 -8.03
CA LEU A 170 28.64 -1.31 -7.21
C LEU A 170 28.65 -1.78 -5.75
N ILE A 171 28.59 -3.07 -5.53
CA ILE A 171 28.60 -3.65 -4.17
C ILE A 171 29.97 -3.46 -3.51
N GLN A 172 31.04 -3.60 -4.28
CA GLN A 172 32.42 -3.44 -3.80
C GLN A 172 32.73 -2.04 -3.27
N LEU A 173 31.94 -1.01 -3.64
CA LEU A 173 32.07 0.33 -3.08
C LEU A 173 31.74 0.39 -1.58
N TYR A 174 30.98 -0.58 -1.10
CA TYR A 174 30.53 -0.63 0.30
C TYR A 174 31.28 -1.67 1.14
N LEU A 175 31.93 -2.64 0.51
CA LEU A 175 32.71 -3.73 1.14
C LEU A 175 34.24 -3.42 1.11
#